data_2bddfb347b423f3d3bd20ae1938b1129
#
_entry.id   2bddfb347b423f3d3bd20ae1938b1129
#
_cell.length_a   1.000
_cell.length_b   1.000
_cell.length_c   1.000
_cell.angle_alpha   90.00
_cell.angle_beta   90.00
_cell.angle_gamma   90.00
#
_symmetry.space_group_name_H-M   'P 1'
#
loop_
_entity.id
_entity.type
_entity.pdbx_description
1 polymer ?
#
loop_
_entity_poly.entity_id
_entity_poly.type
_entity_poly.pdbx_seq_one_letter_code
_entity_poly.pdbx_strand_id
1 'polypeptide(L)'
;MTLFSCGQKGAGETAAPITEVKKASTTTAPSFNADSAYAYVEKQVSFGYRVPNTPAHKACGDYLVSELKRFGAQVYEQEATLKAYDGTPLESRNIIGSFNPDKDKRILLFAHWDTRPYSDHDPDPANHKKPLDGADDGASGVGALLEIARQMGMKAPEVGVDII
;
A
#
# COMPACT_ATOMS: atom_id res chain seq x y z
N MET A 1 -21.89 58.24 -28.25
CA MET A 1 -21.34 56.86 -28.10
C MET A 1 -21.11 56.67 -26.61
N THR A 2 -22.08 56.16 -25.91
CA THR A 2 -22.15 56.05 -24.44
C THR A 2 -21.87 54.61 -24.03
N LEU A 3 -20.78 54.40 -23.31
CA LEU A 3 -20.41 53.09 -22.78
C LEU A 3 -21.14 52.86 -21.42
N PHE A 4 -22.00 51.87 -21.37
CA PHE A 4 -22.63 51.40 -20.14
C PHE A 4 -21.67 50.41 -19.43
N SER A 5 -21.24 50.78 -18.23
CA SER A 5 -20.52 49.89 -17.31
C SER A 5 -21.53 49.18 -16.41
N CYS A 6 -21.65 47.84 -16.50
CA CYS A 6 -22.43 47.04 -15.58
C CYS A 6 -21.61 46.77 -14.30
N GLY A 7 -21.98 47.44 -13.21
CA GLY A 7 -21.48 47.12 -11.88
C GLY A 7 -22.20 45.89 -11.31
N GLN A 8 -21.48 44.81 -11.16
CA GLN A 8 -21.95 43.58 -10.50
C GLN A 8 -21.74 43.70 -8.98
N LYS A 9 -22.84 43.84 -8.25
CA LYS A 9 -22.82 43.75 -6.77
C LYS A 9 -22.57 42.29 -6.39
N GLY A 10 -21.41 42.00 -5.82
CA GLY A 10 -21.13 40.74 -5.20
C GLY A 10 -22.02 40.52 -3.99
N ALA A 11 -22.83 39.47 -4.00
CA ALA A 11 -23.52 38.96 -2.83
C ALA A 11 -22.46 38.39 -1.86
N GLY A 12 -22.44 38.91 -0.64
CA GLY A 12 -21.54 38.38 0.41
C GLY A 12 -21.94 36.95 0.77
N GLU A 13 -21.07 36.04 0.45
CA GLU A 13 -21.15 34.65 0.86
C GLU A 13 -20.79 34.59 2.36
N THR A 14 -21.80 34.44 3.22
CA THR A 14 -21.60 34.19 4.64
C THR A 14 -20.96 32.80 4.78
N ALA A 15 -19.66 32.78 5.12
CA ALA A 15 -18.97 31.54 5.46
C ALA A 15 -19.73 30.81 6.56
N ALA A 16 -20.07 29.53 6.30
CA ALA A 16 -20.68 28.67 7.31
C ALA A 16 -19.74 28.55 8.53
N PRO A 17 -20.28 28.46 9.77
CA PRO A 17 -19.47 28.38 10.96
C PRO A 17 -18.60 27.11 10.90
N ILE A 18 -17.30 27.30 11.09
CA ILE A 18 -16.33 26.19 11.20
C ILE A 18 -16.76 25.38 12.43
N THR A 19 -17.30 24.20 12.19
CA THR A 19 -17.65 23.24 13.24
C THR A 19 -16.36 22.90 14.00
N GLU A 20 -16.33 23.12 15.31
CA GLU A 20 -15.19 22.76 16.16
C GLU A 20 -14.75 21.32 15.83
N VAL A 21 -13.51 21.18 15.39
CA VAL A 21 -12.88 19.86 15.23
C VAL A 21 -12.78 19.26 16.63
N LYS A 22 -13.60 18.26 16.90
CA LYS A 22 -13.61 17.52 18.15
C LYS A 22 -12.18 17.07 18.43
N LYS A 23 -11.59 17.57 19.53
CA LYS A 23 -10.22 17.27 19.95
C LYS A 23 -10.01 15.76 19.88
N ALA A 24 -9.09 15.32 19.03
CA ALA A 24 -8.79 13.91 18.85
C ALA A 24 -8.48 13.29 20.22
N SER A 25 -9.10 12.16 20.52
CA SER A 25 -8.76 11.36 21.70
C SER A 25 -7.25 11.08 21.65
N THR A 26 -6.53 11.32 22.72
CA THR A 26 -5.10 11.01 22.87
C THR A 26 -4.92 9.49 23.00
N THR A 27 -5.25 8.75 21.97
CA THR A 27 -4.97 7.33 21.92
C THR A 27 -3.47 7.18 21.67
N THR A 28 -2.73 6.59 22.62
CA THR A 28 -1.32 6.29 22.43
C THR A 28 -1.20 5.22 21.37
N ALA A 29 -0.52 5.54 20.26
CA ALA A 29 -0.23 4.55 19.23
C ALA A 29 0.68 3.45 19.79
N PRO A 30 0.52 2.18 19.36
CA PRO A 30 1.48 1.12 19.66
C PRO A 30 2.90 1.51 19.21
N SER A 31 3.91 0.99 19.91
CA SER A 31 5.31 1.20 19.51
C SER A 31 5.60 0.44 18.23
N PHE A 32 5.85 1.17 17.13
CA PHE A 32 6.28 0.58 15.87
C PHE A 32 7.71 0.03 16.01
N ASN A 33 7.93 -1.22 15.59
CA ASN A 33 9.26 -1.84 15.64
C ASN A 33 9.93 -1.73 14.27
N ALA A 34 10.87 -0.78 14.14
CA ALA A 34 11.58 -0.53 12.90
C ALA A 34 12.45 -1.71 12.46
N ASP A 35 13.06 -2.44 13.40
CA ASP A 35 13.91 -3.60 13.09
C ASP A 35 13.06 -4.74 12.51
N SER A 36 11.86 -4.96 13.04
CA SER A 36 10.91 -5.93 12.47
C SER A 36 10.49 -5.54 11.06
N ALA A 37 10.15 -4.27 10.84
CA ALA A 37 9.77 -3.77 9.51
C ALA A 37 10.93 -3.94 8.52
N TYR A 38 12.15 -3.64 8.92
CA TYR A 38 13.35 -3.82 8.11
C TYR A 38 13.62 -5.31 7.79
N ALA A 39 13.47 -6.20 8.76
CA ALA A 39 13.61 -7.64 8.54
C ALA A 39 12.58 -8.18 7.51
N TYR A 40 11.35 -7.60 7.45
CA TYR A 40 10.39 -7.93 6.40
C TYR A 40 10.82 -7.44 5.02
N VAL A 41 11.52 -6.30 4.93
CA VAL A 41 12.12 -5.84 3.67
C VAL A 41 13.21 -6.81 3.22
N GLU A 42 14.17 -7.12 4.10
CA GLU A 42 15.27 -8.07 3.83
C GLU A 42 14.71 -9.43 3.37
N LYS A 43 13.67 -9.92 4.03
CA LYS A 43 13.03 -11.19 3.65
C LYS A 43 12.45 -11.15 2.25
N GLN A 44 11.75 -10.07 1.87
CA GLN A 44 11.21 -9.91 0.52
C GLN A 44 12.33 -9.88 -0.54
N VAL A 45 13.40 -9.11 -0.28
CA VAL A 45 14.55 -9.02 -1.18
C VAL A 45 15.28 -10.37 -1.30
N SER A 46 15.32 -11.17 -0.24
CA SER A 46 15.98 -12.48 -0.24
C SER A 46 15.35 -13.50 -1.20
N PHE A 47 14.11 -13.30 -1.67
CA PHE A 47 13.51 -14.13 -2.72
C PHE A 47 14.10 -13.84 -4.10
N GLY A 48 14.83 -12.73 -4.26
CA GLY A 48 15.31 -12.22 -5.53
C GLY A 48 14.32 -11.24 -6.18
N TYR A 49 14.48 -11.04 -7.49
CA TYR A 49 13.66 -10.10 -8.25
C TYR A 49 12.21 -10.58 -8.36
N ARG A 50 11.29 -9.85 -7.72
CA ARG A 50 9.87 -10.21 -7.65
C ARG A 50 9.09 -9.76 -8.88
N VAL A 51 9.71 -9.92 -10.04
CA VAL A 51 9.07 -9.61 -11.34
C VAL A 51 7.89 -10.56 -11.57
N PRO A 52 6.71 -10.08 -11.97
CA PRO A 52 5.58 -10.93 -12.31
C PRO A 52 5.95 -12.11 -13.24
N ASN A 53 5.29 -13.23 -13.12
CA ASN A 53 5.56 -14.49 -13.82
C ASN A 53 6.83 -15.25 -13.39
N THR A 54 7.56 -14.78 -12.36
CA THR A 54 8.77 -15.46 -11.88
C THR A 54 8.52 -16.33 -10.65
N PRO A 55 9.35 -17.36 -10.41
CA PRO A 55 9.29 -18.13 -9.16
C PRO A 55 9.51 -17.27 -7.91
N ALA A 56 10.36 -16.22 -7.98
CA ALA A 56 10.61 -15.28 -6.89
C ALA A 56 9.32 -14.49 -6.53
N HIS A 57 8.58 -14.02 -7.54
CA HIS A 57 7.29 -13.37 -7.36
C HIS A 57 6.31 -14.31 -6.64
N LYS A 58 6.13 -15.53 -7.15
CA LYS A 58 5.24 -16.50 -6.51
C LYS A 58 5.64 -16.79 -5.05
N ALA A 59 6.91 -17.09 -4.80
CA ALA A 59 7.40 -17.43 -3.46
C ALA A 59 7.26 -16.28 -2.46
N CYS A 60 7.50 -15.04 -2.91
CA CYS A 60 7.27 -13.86 -2.07
C CYS A 60 5.78 -13.70 -1.75
N GLY A 61 4.88 -13.84 -2.74
CA GLY A 61 3.43 -13.78 -2.49
C GLY A 61 2.97 -14.84 -1.49
N ASP A 62 3.43 -16.08 -1.61
CA ASP A 62 3.13 -17.17 -0.66
C ASP A 62 3.61 -16.82 0.76
N TYR A 63 4.78 -16.20 0.88
CA TYR A 63 5.30 -15.69 2.15
C TYR A 63 4.39 -14.60 2.74
N LEU A 64 3.98 -13.60 1.95
CA LEU A 64 3.10 -12.51 2.41
C LEU A 64 1.76 -13.05 2.92
N VAL A 65 1.16 -14.02 2.20
CA VAL A 65 -0.05 -14.72 2.64
C VAL A 65 0.17 -15.40 3.99
N SER A 66 1.31 -16.09 4.16
CA SER A 66 1.61 -16.78 5.41
C SER A 66 1.78 -15.82 6.59
N GLU A 67 2.44 -14.67 6.38
CA GLU A 67 2.64 -13.67 7.43
C GLU A 67 1.31 -12.99 7.85
N LEU A 68 0.48 -12.59 6.89
CA LEU A 68 -0.83 -12.01 7.21
C LEU A 68 -1.70 -12.99 7.99
N LYS A 69 -1.74 -14.28 7.58
CA LYS A 69 -2.43 -15.34 8.34
C LYS A 69 -1.85 -15.52 9.74
N ARG A 70 -0.52 -15.51 9.88
CA ARG A 70 0.18 -15.63 11.17
C ARG A 70 -0.19 -14.50 12.12
N PHE A 71 -0.45 -13.29 11.60
CA PHE A 71 -0.90 -12.14 12.39
C PHE A 71 -2.40 -12.12 12.65
N GLY A 72 -3.15 -13.12 12.21
CA GLY A 72 -4.57 -13.27 12.48
C GLY A 72 -5.49 -12.56 11.50
N ALA A 73 -4.99 -12.12 10.34
CA ALA A 73 -5.83 -11.61 9.27
C ALA A 73 -6.64 -12.74 8.62
N GLN A 74 -7.88 -12.43 8.23
CA GLN A 74 -8.59 -13.22 7.23
C GLN A 74 -8.02 -12.85 5.86
N VAL A 75 -7.40 -13.83 5.19
CA VAL A 75 -6.68 -13.56 3.94
C VAL A 75 -7.47 -14.04 2.74
N TYR A 76 -7.58 -13.17 1.75
CA TYR A 76 -8.16 -13.42 0.42
C TYR A 76 -7.08 -13.18 -0.63
N GLU A 77 -7.10 -13.99 -1.66
CA GLU A 77 -6.20 -13.88 -2.80
C GLU A 77 -7.05 -13.64 -4.06
N GLN A 78 -6.78 -12.56 -4.76
CA GLN A 78 -7.43 -12.22 -6.01
C GLN A 78 -6.42 -12.39 -7.12
N GLU A 79 -6.56 -13.46 -7.89
CA GLU A 79 -5.70 -13.78 -9.02
C GLU A 79 -6.37 -13.39 -10.33
N ALA A 80 -5.57 -12.85 -11.26
CA ALA A 80 -6.02 -12.50 -12.60
C ALA A 80 -4.85 -12.48 -13.58
N THR A 81 -5.09 -12.88 -14.82
CA THR A 81 -4.15 -12.65 -15.91
C THR A 81 -4.42 -11.29 -16.52
N LEU A 82 -3.51 -10.34 -16.31
CA LEU A 82 -3.55 -8.99 -16.86
C LEU A 82 -2.71 -8.93 -18.14
N LYS A 83 -2.93 -7.90 -18.94
CA LYS A 83 -2.15 -7.66 -20.15
C LYS A 83 -1.32 -6.40 -19.99
N ALA A 84 0.01 -6.52 -20.06
CA ALA A 84 0.92 -5.39 -20.07
C ALA A 84 0.76 -4.54 -21.34
N TYR A 85 1.34 -3.34 -21.35
CA TYR A 85 1.25 -2.42 -22.49
C TYR A 85 1.82 -2.98 -23.80
N ASP A 86 2.80 -3.87 -23.71
CA ASP A 86 3.43 -4.56 -24.84
C ASP A 86 2.70 -5.85 -25.25
N GLY A 87 1.61 -6.18 -24.57
CA GLY A 87 0.79 -7.37 -24.80
C GLY A 87 1.20 -8.61 -23.99
N THR A 88 2.27 -8.54 -23.21
CA THR A 88 2.71 -9.66 -22.34
C THR A 88 1.63 -10.00 -21.31
N PRO A 89 1.21 -11.27 -21.18
CA PRO A 89 0.32 -11.68 -20.08
C PRO A 89 1.09 -11.66 -18.76
N LEU A 90 0.48 -11.08 -17.72
CA LEU A 90 1.03 -10.99 -16.38
C LEU A 90 0.10 -11.73 -15.40
N GLU A 91 0.62 -12.73 -14.72
CA GLU A 91 -0.07 -13.38 -13.61
C GLU A 91 -0.05 -12.44 -12.42
N SER A 92 -1.17 -11.77 -12.20
CA SER A 92 -1.36 -10.80 -11.12
C SER A 92 -2.01 -11.46 -9.92
N ARG A 93 -1.59 -11.07 -8.73
CA ARG A 93 -2.09 -11.58 -7.46
C ARG A 93 -2.18 -10.45 -6.44
N ASN A 94 -3.39 -9.98 -6.14
CA ASN A 94 -3.62 -9.12 -5.00
C ASN A 94 -3.82 -9.99 -3.75
N ILE A 95 -3.14 -9.63 -2.67
CA ILE A 95 -3.21 -10.31 -1.39
C ILE A 95 -3.89 -9.38 -0.41
N ILE A 96 -5.07 -9.78 0.08
CA ILE A 96 -5.91 -8.94 0.93
C ILE A 96 -5.97 -9.57 2.31
N GLY A 97 -5.41 -8.89 3.31
CA GLY A 97 -5.48 -9.29 4.72
C GLY A 97 -6.48 -8.42 5.47
N SER A 98 -7.59 -9.00 5.93
CA SER A 98 -8.67 -8.29 6.63
C SER A 98 -8.61 -8.55 8.13
N PHE A 99 -8.50 -7.48 8.92
CA PHE A 99 -8.62 -7.48 10.38
C PHE A 99 -9.97 -6.90 10.77
N ASN A 100 -10.63 -7.51 11.76
CA ASN A 100 -11.99 -7.18 12.18
C ASN A 100 -12.96 -7.04 10.98
N PRO A 101 -13.18 -8.11 10.20
CA PRO A 101 -13.97 -8.05 8.97
C PRO A 101 -15.41 -7.59 9.17
N ASP A 102 -15.99 -7.82 10.38
CA ASP A 102 -17.38 -7.48 10.71
C ASP A 102 -17.61 -6.02 11.07
N LYS A 103 -16.56 -5.18 11.04
CA LYS A 103 -16.67 -3.75 11.33
C LYS A 103 -17.06 -2.96 10.08
N ASP A 104 -18.13 -2.17 10.17
CA ASP A 104 -18.60 -1.30 9.08
C ASP A 104 -17.62 -0.17 8.78
N LYS A 105 -17.02 0.41 9.84
CA LYS A 105 -16.01 1.46 9.68
C LYS A 105 -14.65 0.82 9.45
N ARG A 106 -14.09 1.03 8.27
CA ARG A 106 -12.86 0.37 7.83
C ARG A 106 -11.82 1.38 7.33
N ILE A 107 -10.55 0.97 7.39
CA ILE A 107 -9.40 1.68 6.82
C ILE A 107 -8.75 0.74 5.81
N LEU A 108 -8.39 1.28 4.65
CA LEU A 108 -7.61 0.59 3.63
C LEU A 108 -6.16 1.05 3.66
N LEU A 109 -5.24 0.11 3.75
CA LEU A 109 -3.80 0.29 3.62
C LEU A 109 -3.31 -0.55 2.45
N PHE A 110 -2.44 -0.03 1.60
CA PHE A 110 -1.96 -0.78 0.45
C PHE A 110 -0.52 -0.45 0.07
N ALA A 111 0.17 -1.41 -0.53
CA ALA A 111 1.48 -1.28 -1.13
C ALA A 111 1.65 -2.35 -2.20
N HIS A 112 2.47 -2.12 -3.23
CA HIS A 112 2.82 -3.18 -4.16
C HIS A 112 4.03 -3.98 -3.67
N TRP A 113 4.11 -5.25 -4.06
CA TRP A 113 5.16 -6.16 -3.63
C TRP A 113 6.00 -6.73 -4.78
N ASP A 114 5.56 -6.51 -6.01
CA ASP A 114 6.29 -6.85 -7.22
C ASP A 114 7.43 -5.86 -7.52
N THR A 115 8.33 -6.24 -8.42
CA THR A 115 9.39 -5.37 -8.91
C THR A 115 9.34 -5.23 -10.42
N ARG A 116 9.86 -4.11 -10.92
CA ARG A 116 10.01 -3.90 -12.36
C ARG A 116 11.05 -4.86 -12.95
N PRO A 117 10.84 -5.32 -14.19
CA PRO A 117 11.79 -6.20 -14.87
C PRO A 117 13.08 -5.49 -15.30
N TYR A 118 13.09 -4.13 -15.33
CA TYR A 118 14.18 -3.33 -15.87
C TYR A 118 14.45 -2.09 -15.02
N SER A 119 15.74 -1.76 -14.84
CA SER A 119 16.22 -0.54 -14.21
C SER A 119 16.29 0.62 -15.22
N ASP A 120 15.22 0.86 -15.94
CA ASP A 120 15.13 1.80 -17.08
C ASP A 120 15.36 3.26 -16.71
N HIS A 121 15.36 3.61 -15.42
CA HIS A 121 15.70 4.92 -14.88
C HIS A 121 17.09 4.99 -14.22
N ASP A 122 17.90 3.93 -14.30
CA ASP A 122 19.27 3.97 -13.76
C ASP A 122 20.10 5.02 -14.52
N PRO A 123 20.90 5.85 -13.84
CA PRO A 123 21.79 6.82 -14.47
C PRO A 123 22.79 6.19 -15.45
N ASP A 124 23.18 4.93 -15.21
CA ASP A 124 24.06 4.17 -16.13
C ASP A 124 23.21 3.34 -17.09
N PRO A 125 23.22 3.63 -18.41
CA PRO A 125 22.50 2.87 -19.43
C PRO A 125 22.85 1.37 -19.48
N ALA A 126 24.04 0.97 -18.98
CA ALA A 126 24.44 -0.44 -18.92
C ALA A 126 23.56 -1.25 -17.95
N ASN A 127 22.85 -0.58 -17.04
CA ASN A 127 21.95 -1.20 -16.08
C ASN A 127 20.51 -1.30 -16.59
N HIS A 128 20.12 -0.57 -17.63
CA HIS A 128 18.72 -0.45 -18.06
C HIS A 128 18.00 -1.77 -18.34
N LYS A 129 18.72 -2.84 -18.64
CA LYS A 129 18.15 -4.17 -18.87
C LYS A 129 18.26 -5.10 -17.67
N LYS A 130 18.77 -4.62 -16.53
CA LYS A 130 18.88 -5.40 -15.30
C LYS A 130 17.60 -5.23 -14.48
N PRO A 131 17.12 -6.27 -13.79
CA PRO A 131 15.99 -6.14 -12.87
C PRO A 131 16.38 -5.38 -11.60
N LEU A 132 15.38 -4.91 -10.86
CA LEU A 132 15.53 -4.18 -9.60
C LEU A 132 15.31 -5.10 -8.40
N ASP A 133 16.10 -4.92 -7.33
CA ASP A 133 15.84 -5.58 -6.04
C ASP A 133 14.57 -5.08 -5.36
N GLY A 134 14.17 -3.83 -5.64
CA GLY A 134 12.93 -3.24 -5.14
C GLY A 134 12.85 -3.21 -3.60
N ALA A 135 13.97 -2.93 -2.92
CA ALA A 135 13.99 -2.82 -1.47
C ALA A 135 13.17 -1.61 -0.98
N ASP A 136 13.33 -0.48 -1.64
CA ASP A 136 12.53 0.73 -1.40
C ASP A 136 11.23 0.69 -2.20
N ASP A 137 11.31 0.44 -3.50
CA ASP A 137 10.20 0.36 -4.47
C ASP A 137 9.66 -1.09 -4.53
N GLY A 138 8.78 -1.34 -3.76
CA GLY A 138 7.62 -1.70 -3.05
C GLY A 138 7.89 -2.41 -1.73
N ALA A 139 9.09 -3.10 -1.49
CA ALA A 139 9.26 -3.90 -0.28
C ALA A 139 9.23 -3.07 1.01
N SER A 140 9.65 -1.80 0.99
CA SER A 140 9.61 -0.91 2.15
C SER A 140 8.18 -0.67 2.63
N GLY A 141 7.27 -0.36 1.71
CA GLY A 141 5.85 -0.20 2.00
C GLY A 141 5.25 -1.46 2.60
N VAL A 142 5.49 -2.61 1.97
CA VAL A 142 5.01 -3.92 2.46
C VAL A 142 5.62 -4.26 3.82
N GLY A 143 6.91 -3.97 4.06
CA GLY A 143 7.57 -4.19 5.35
C GLY A 143 6.90 -3.39 6.47
N ALA A 144 6.56 -2.13 6.20
CA ALA A 144 5.81 -1.30 7.14
C ALA A 144 4.40 -1.86 7.39
N LEU A 145 3.69 -2.31 6.35
CA LEU A 145 2.36 -2.90 6.48
C LEU A 145 2.36 -4.22 7.25
N LEU A 146 3.39 -5.06 7.08
CA LEU A 146 3.52 -6.30 7.86
C LEU A 146 3.80 -6.01 9.34
N GLU A 147 4.57 -4.98 9.68
CA GLU A 147 4.73 -4.57 11.06
C GLU A 147 3.42 -4.03 11.65
N ILE A 148 2.65 -3.25 10.90
CA ILE A 148 1.31 -2.82 11.30
C ILE A 148 0.41 -4.03 11.51
N ALA A 149 0.42 -5.01 10.61
CA ALA A 149 -0.34 -6.25 10.74
C ALA A 149 0.06 -7.02 12.00
N ARG A 150 1.36 -7.12 12.30
CA ARG A 150 1.88 -7.74 13.52
C ARG A 150 1.35 -7.04 14.78
N GLN A 151 1.32 -5.70 14.79
CA GLN A 151 0.77 -4.93 15.90
C GLN A 151 -0.74 -5.18 16.08
N MET A 152 -1.49 -5.25 14.97
CA MET A 152 -2.93 -5.56 15.01
C MET A 152 -3.21 -6.97 15.51
N GLY A 153 -2.33 -7.94 15.22
CA GLY A 153 -2.39 -9.30 15.76
C GLY A 153 -2.16 -9.36 17.27
N MET A 154 -1.36 -8.45 17.84
CA MET A 154 -1.15 -8.34 19.29
C MET A 154 -2.28 -7.59 19.98
N LYS A 155 -2.81 -6.55 19.35
CA LYS A 155 -3.91 -5.74 19.85
C LYS A 155 -4.82 -5.34 18.71
N ALA A 156 -5.99 -5.96 18.66
CA ALA A 156 -6.99 -5.70 17.64
C ALA A 156 -7.37 -4.21 17.59
N PRO A 157 -7.44 -3.59 16.40
CA PRO A 157 -7.92 -2.21 16.24
C PRO A 157 -9.42 -2.11 16.56
N GLU A 158 -9.90 -0.89 16.87
CA GLU A 158 -11.34 -0.66 17.10
C GLU A 158 -12.17 -0.66 15.81
N VAL A 159 -11.52 -0.46 14.68
CA VAL A 159 -12.13 -0.43 13.34
C VAL A 159 -11.70 -1.65 12.53
N GLY A 160 -12.35 -1.90 11.41
CA GLY A 160 -11.87 -2.84 10.42
C GLY A 160 -10.64 -2.28 9.69
N VAL A 161 -9.68 -3.13 9.34
CA VAL A 161 -8.52 -2.73 8.55
C VAL A 161 -8.28 -3.78 7.47
N ASP A 162 -8.18 -3.32 6.24
CA ASP A 162 -7.79 -4.13 5.09
C ASP A 162 -6.40 -3.70 4.62
N ILE A 163 -5.51 -4.67 4.48
CA ILE A 163 -4.17 -4.51 3.89
C ILE A 163 -4.17 -5.21 2.53
N ILE A 164 -3.81 -4.49 1.47
CA ILE A 164 -3.73 -5.02 0.10
C ILE A 164 -2.33 -4.80 -0.48
#